data_d43291abb9465bd1f94bfcb669e117e1
#
_entry.id   d43291abb9465bd1f94bfcb669e117e1
#
_cell.length_a   1.000
_cell.length_b   1.000
_cell.length_c   1.000
_cell.angle_alpha   90.00
_cell.angle_beta   90.00
_cell.angle_gamma   90.00
#
_symmetry.space_group_name_H-M   'P 1'
#
loop_
_entity.id
_entity.type
_entity.pdbx_description
1 polymer ?
#
loop_
_entity_poly.entity_id
_entity_poly.type
_entity_poly.pdbx_seq_one_letter_code
_entity_poly.pdbx_strand_id
1 'polypeptide(L)'
;MPSTIDRRDFDRRAFLRAAGASAAALGTVGALASCGSGNSGNSGQGSGGRTTLTWWDYFTLENFQPGMKALIEDIEAGVPGVRIDRRTFPFADLERQITLGAVSGDLPDLAIVDNVSMNSLGGSDLLADLTERVEEWGQADQYYEGPWAGCQVDGKTLGIPNTSNCLALYYNTGILRSANVKPPTTWDELAAAAQRLTSGNRFGLAMSAIRTEEGVFQFLPFLWQTGGDLDTFATDGATALAFLDDLVAKSSLSEQCVGWTQQDVNTRFVDGRAAMQINGPWQIPTLKKETDLEWSVVALPRDKAAATCLGGENWVVMASSEQQDKAWEVLKYTQRRSVLVPYLESFGNLPSRKDLADQGTWASDPALRLFLGQLSRARPRTYGPGYPDISQAVAEAEQAVLTGSAAPSAAARTAAGKIDEALERR
;
A
#
# COMPACT_ATOMS: atom_id res chain seq x y z
N MET A 1 -18.34 -3.18 54.84
CA MET A 1 -16.91 -3.42 55.07
C MET A 1 -16.30 -3.73 53.73
N PRO A 2 -15.52 -2.83 53.13
CA PRO A 2 -14.82 -3.10 51.88
C PRO A 2 -13.38 -3.57 52.16
N SER A 3 -12.97 -4.65 51.50
CA SER A 3 -11.61 -5.19 51.54
C SER A 3 -10.72 -4.40 50.56
N THR A 4 -9.70 -3.80 51.11
CA THR A 4 -8.61 -3.13 50.46
C THR A 4 -7.74 -4.14 49.68
N ILE A 5 -7.56 -3.93 48.36
CA ILE A 5 -6.57 -4.67 47.56
C ILE A 5 -5.27 -3.85 47.56
N ASP A 6 -4.24 -4.47 48.08
CA ASP A 6 -2.87 -3.99 48.24
C ASP A 6 -2.18 -3.79 46.86
N ARG A 7 -1.73 -2.60 46.59
CA ARG A 7 -0.91 -2.26 45.43
C ARG A 7 0.55 -2.55 45.79
N ARG A 8 1.10 -3.63 45.27
CA ARG A 8 2.54 -3.87 45.32
C ARG A 8 3.25 -3.05 44.25
N ASP A 9 4.07 -2.13 44.73
CA ASP A 9 5.01 -1.34 43.92
C ASP A 9 6.01 -2.30 43.22
N PHE A 10 6.05 -2.23 41.88
CA PHE A 10 7.08 -2.88 41.08
C PHE A 10 8.36 -2.02 41.12
N ASP A 11 9.36 -2.44 41.90
CA ASP A 11 10.66 -1.78 42.01
C ASP A 11 11.50 -2.00 40.73
N ARG A 12 11.60 -0.96 39.91
CA ARG A 12 12.41 -0.91 38.68
C ARG A 12 13.91 -1.14 38.90
N ARG A 13 14.38 -1.10 40.13
CA ARG A 13 15.80 -1.31 40.46
C ARG A 13 16.19 -2.79 40.63
N ALA A 14 15.23 -3.67 40.79
CA ALA A 14 15.49 -5.13 40.89
C ALA A 14 15.73 -5.79 39.52
N PHE A 15 15.17 -5.22 38.44
CA PHE A 15 15.33 -5.76 37.08
C PHE A 15 16.72 -5.54 36.47
N LEU A 16 17.44 -4.49 36.89
CA LEU A 16 18.77 -4.13 36.34
C LEU A 16 19.95 -4.84 37.04
N ARG A 17 19.72 -5.65 38.06
CA ARG A 17 20.78 -6.39 38.77
C ARG A 17 20.94 -7.87 38.37
N ALA A 18 20.04 -8.40 37.54
CA ALA A 18 20.09 -9.79 37.07
C ALA A 18 20.80 -10.02 35.73
N ALA A 19 21.27 -8.95 35.04
CA ALA A 19 21.93 -9.04 33.73
C ALA A 19 23.47 -8.89 33.78
N GLY A 20 24.10 -9.01 34.95
CA GLY A 20 25.52 -8.67 35.13
C GLY A 20 26.37 -9.74 35.79
N ALA A 21 26.19 -11.03 35.47
CA ALA A 21 27.12 -12.06 36.00
C ALA A 21 27.13 -13.30 35.07
N SER A 22 27.92 -13.27 34.00
CA SER A 22 28.47 -14.48 33.36
C SER A 22 29.40 -14.08 32.19
N ALA A 23 30.63 -13.67 32.49
CA ALA A 23 31.73 -13.70 31.55
C ALA A 23 33.08 -13.57 32.30
N ALA A 24 33.60 -14.68 32.78
CA ALA A 24 35.04 -14.85 33.03
C ALA A 24 35.35 -16.32 33.19
N ALA A 25 36.00 -16.94 32.22
CA ALA A 25 37.11 -17.87 32.43
C ALA A 25 37.61 -18.49 31.11
N LEU A 26 38.90 -18.31 30.90
CA LEU A 26 39.89 -19.19 30.27
C LEU A 26 39.87 -19.29 28.72
N GLY A 27 40.96 -19.15 28.03
CA GLY A 27 42.39 -19.22 28.35
C GLY A 27 43.25 -19.07 27.09
N THR A 28 44.42 -18.68 27.33
CA THR A 28 45.57 -18.41 26.52
C THR A 28 46.02 -19.48 25.52
N VAL A 29 46.80 -19.03 24.55
CA VAL A 29 47.99 -19.63 23.88
C VAL A 29 47.88 -19.74 22.36
N GLY A 30 48.81 -19.02 21.67
CA GLY A 30 49.27 -19.39 20.35
C GLY A 30 49.60 -18.21 19.40
N ALA A 31 50.61 -17.43 19.74
CA ALA A 31 51.27 -16.56 18.73
C ALA A 31 52.20 -17.38 17.86
N LEU A 32 52.05 -17.30 16.55
CA LEU A 32 53.18 -17.51 15.61
C LEU A 32 53.09 -16.48 14.49
N ALA A 33 54.02 -15.61 14.51
CA ALA A 33 54.36 -14.68 13.45
C ALA A 33 54.92 -15.42 12.22
N SER A 34 54.48 -15.05 11.03
CA SER A 34 55.25 -15.25 9.81
C SER A 34 55.11 -14.03 8.95
N CYS A 35 56.21 -13.25 8.89
CA CYS A 35 56.49 -12.26 7.88
C CYS A 35 56.81 -12.95 6.56
N GLY A 36 56.19 -12.52 5.46
CA GLY A 36 56.52 -12.93 4.11
C GLY A 36 56.20 -11.81 3.15
N SER A 37 57.22 -11.08 2.75
CA SER A 37 57.22 -9.96 1.83
C SER A 37 56.92 -10.34 0.39
N GLY A 38 56.16 -9.47 -0.27
CA GLY A 38 56.37 -9.08 -1.68
C GLY A 38 55.90 -10.04 -2.75
N ASN A 39 54.86 -9.66 -3.47
CA ASN A 39 55.02 -9.49 -4.92
C ASN A 39 53.86 -8.66 -5.52
N SER A 40 54.26 -7.66 -6.26
CA SER A 40 53.41 -6.85 -7.14
C SER A 40 52.90 -7.67 -8.32
N GLY A 41 51.63 -7.42 -8.69
CA GLY A 41 51.17 -7.58 -10.06
C GLY A 41 50.63 -8.94 -10.44
N ASN A 42 49.32 -9.09 -10.31
CA ASN A 42 48.59 -9.77 -11.39
C ASN A 42 47.15 -9.28 -11.41
N SER A 43 46.81 -8.58 -12.48
CA SER A 43 45.45 -8.36 -12.91
C SER A 43 44.80 -9.72 -13.21
N GLY A 44 44.32 -10.37 -12.17
CA GLY A 44 43.58 -11.63 -12.24
C GLY A 44 42.10 -11.32 -12.55
N GLN A 45 41.72 -11.63 -13.76
CA GLN A 45 40.35 -11.78 -14.23
C GLN A 45 39.47 -12.52 -13.21
N GLY A 46 38.37 -11.84 -12.82
CA GLY A 46 37.49 -12.19 -11.75
C GLY A 46 36.92 -13.60 -11.77
N SER A 47 36.94 -14.20 -10.62
CA SER A 47 35.89 -15.11 -10.19
C SER A 47 34.61 -14.28 -10.13
N GLY A 48 33.66 -14.55 -11.02
CA GLY A 48 32.40 -13.82 -11.10
C GLY A 48 31.55 -13.94 -9.82
N GLY A 49 31.85 -13.09 -8.84
CA GLY A 49 31.02 -12.91 -7.66
C GLY A 49 29.69 -12.31 -8.08
N ARG A 50 28.59 -12.88 -7.58
CA ARG A 50 27.27 -12.28 -7.75
C ARG A 50 27.20 -10.99 -6.93
N THR A 51 26.66 -9.91 -7.53
CA THR A 51 26.29 -8.69 -6.82
C THR A 51 24.97 -8.97 -6.07
N THR A 52 24.98 -8.84 -4.75
CA THR A 52 23.75 -8.92 -3.97
C THR A 52 23.11 -7.53 -3.94
N LEU A 53 21.87 -7.43 -4.42
CA LEU A 53 21.05 -6.24 -4.31
C LEU A 53 20.06 -6.44 -3.16
N THR A 54 20.02 -5.48 -2.25
CA THR A 54 19.04 -5.43 -1.18
C THR A 54 17.75 -4.79 -1.71
N TRP A 55 16.61 -5.42 -1.41
CA TRP A 55 15.30 -4.99 -1.88
C TRP A 55 14.30 -4.93 -0.75
N TRP A 56 13.63 -3.78 -0.56
CA TRP A 56 12.58 -3.58 0.43
C TRP A 56 11.21 -3.40 -0.22
N ASP A 57 10.19 -4.02 0.36
CA ASP A 57 8.78 -3.86 -0.03
C ASP A 57 7.82 -4.17 1.13
N TYR A 58 6.51 -4.04 0.87
CA TYR A 58 5.45 -4.32 1.83
C TYR A 58 4.51 -5.46 1.39
N PHE A 59 4.88 -6.27 0.43
CA PHE A 59 4.08 -7.43 0.02
C PHE A 59 4.23 -8.58 1.01
N THR A 60 3.61 -8.42 2.20
CA THR A 60 3.71 -9.35 3.32
C THR A 60 2.64 -10.44 3.32
N LEU A 61 1.54 -10.27 2.57
CA LEU A 61 0.44 -11.23 2.54
C LEU A 61 0.92 -12.59 2.01
N GLU A 62 0.43 -13.66 2.64
CA GLU A 62 0.83 -15.04 2.31
C GLU A 62 0.55 -15.41 0.86
N ASN A 63 -0.58 -14.93 0.30
CA ASN A 63 -0.94 -15.16 -1.09
C ASN A 63 0.01 -14.49 -2.10
N PHE A 64 0.80 -13.50 -1.70
CA PHE A 64 1.80 -12.85 -2.55
C PHE A 64 3.13 -13.60 -2.59
N GLN A 65 3.46 -14.39 -1.57
CA GLN A 65 4.80 -14.98 -1.45
C GLN A 65 5.19 -15.89 -2.61
N PRO A 66 4.31 -16.74 -3.19
CA PRO A 66 4.67 -17.54 -4.35
C PRO A 66 5.05 -16.69 -5.58
N GLY A 67 4.31 -15.61 -5.86
CA GLY A 67 4.58 -14.71 -6.97
C GLY A 67 5.89 -13.94 -6.78
N MET A 68 6.14 -13.45 -5.56
CA MET A 68 7.40 -12.76 -5.24
C MET A 68 8.60 -13.70 -5.35
N LYS A 69 8.48 -14.94 -4.87
CA LYS A 69 9.53 -15.93 -5.00
C LYS A 69 9.84 -16.22 -6.48
N ALA A 70 8.81 -16.44 -7.31
CA ALA A 70 8.97 -16.68 -8.73
C ALA A 70 9.63 -15.49 -9.44
N LEU A 71 9.24 -14.26 -9.11
CA LEU A 71 9.85 -13.05 -9.65
C LEU A 71 11.33 -12.95 -9.31
N ILE A 72 11.71 -13.23 -8.05
CA ILE A 72 13.13 -13.20 -7.62
C ILE A 72 13.94 -14.28 -8.34
N GLU A 73 13.41 -15.50 -8.43
CA GLU A 73 14.06 -16.60 -9.16
C GLU A 73 14.27 -16.25 -10.65
N ASP A 74 13.28 -15.62 -11.27
CA ASP A 74 13.35 -15.14 -12.65
C ASP A 74 14.41 -14.04 -12.84
N ILE A 75 14.46 -13.06 -11.93
CA ILE A 75 15.48 -12.01 -11.92
C ILE A 75 16.88 -12.61 -11.78
N GLU A 76 17.11 -13.51 -10.82
CA GLU A 76 18.41 -14.13 -10.58
C GLU A 76 18.87 -15.03 -11.74
N ALA A 77 17.93 -15.61 -12.49
CA ALA A 77 18.22 -16.40 -13.67
C ALA A 77 18.47 -15.53 -14.91
N GLY A 78 17.75 -14.42 -15.05
CA GLY A 78 17.71 -13.61 -16.26
C GLY A 78 18.62 -12.39 -16.26
N VAL A 79 19.10 -11.94 -15.08
CA VAL A 79 20.06 -10.84 -14.95
C VAL A 79 21.40 -11.38 -14.46
N PRO A 80 22.41 -11.48 -15.35
CA PRO A 80 23.68 -12.12 -15.03
C PRO A 80 24.38 -11.50 -13.82
N GLY A 81 24.82 -12.36 -12.89
CA GLY A 81 25.60 -11.94 -11.73
C GLY A 81 24.82 -11.22 -10.64
N VAL A 82 23.49 -11.30 -10.64
CA VAL A 82 22.62 -10.73 -9.58
C VAL A 82 22.19 -11.81 -8.59
N ARG A 83 22.07 -11.40 -7.34
CA ARG A 83 21.34 -12.06 -6.26
C ARG A 83 20.45 -11.01 -5.57
N ILE A 84 19.25 -11.40 -5.16
CA ILE A 84 18.31 -10.53 -4.45
C ILE A 84 18.25 -10.93 -2.98
N ASP A 85 18.47 -9.96 -2.09
CA ASP A 85 18.23 -10.06 -0.65
C ASP A 85 17.00 -9.21 -0.30
N ARG A 86 15.83 -9.86 -0.21
CA ARG A 86 14.54 -9.20 0.00
C ARG A 86 14.20 -9.10 1.48
N ARG A 87 13.79 -7.90 1.91
CA ARG A 87 13.23 -7.62 3.23
C ARG A 87 11.85 -6.98 3.10
N THR A 88 10.90 -7.46 3.90
CA THR A 88 9.52 -6.96 3.88
C THR A 88 9.16 -6.24 5.17
N PHE A 89 8.25 -5.26 5.05
CA PHE A 89 7.72 -4.49 6.17
C PHE A 89 6.19 -4.43 6.07
N PRO A 90 5.45 -4.20 7.16
CA PRO A 90 4.04 -3.82 7.05
C PRO A 90 3.87 -2.58 6.16
N PHE A 91 2.75 -2.48 5.44
CA PHE A 91 2.47 -1.36 4.52
C PHE A 91 2.70 0.00 5.18
N ALA A 92 2.12 0.22 6.37
CA ALA A 92 2.22 1.48 7.10
C ALA A 92 3.63 1.79 7.64
N ASP A 93 4.57 0.85 7.58
CA ASP A 93 5.89 0.99 8.17
C ASP A 93 7.00 1.25 7.14
N LEU A 94 6.84 0.85 5.87
CA LEU A 94 7.92 0.87 4.88
C LEU A 94 8.53 2.26 4.71
N GLU A 95 7.71 3.29 4.48
CA GLU A 95 8.21 4.67 4.28
C GLU A 95 8.97 5.17 5.51
N ARG A 96 8.46 4.90 6.70
CA ARG A 96 9.16 5.20 7.96
C ARG A 96 10.50 4.46 8.07
N GLN A 97 10.57 3.19 7.66
CA GLN A 97 11.81 2.42 7.65
C GLN A 97 12.83 2.98 6.66
N ILE A 98 12.40 3.42 5.48
CA ILE A 98 13.27 4.10 4.50
C ILE A 98 13.82 5.41 5.13
N THR A 99 12.96 6.21 5.75
CA THR A 99 13.37 7.47 6.41
C THR A 99 14.38 7.21 7.55
N LEU A 100 14.15 6.19 8.37
CA LEU A 100 15.10 5.80 9.44
C LEU A 100 16.41 5.25 8.84
N GLY A 101 16.33 4.46 7.78
CA GLY A 101 17.48 3.94 7.03
C GLY A 101 18.32 5.06 6.45
N ALA A 102 17.71 6.15 5.97
CA ALA A 102 18.43 7.32 5.47
C ALA A 102 19.30 7.98 6.57
N VAL A 103 18.79 8.04 7.80
CA VAL A 103 19.54 8.60 8.94
C VAL A 103 20.66 7.66 9.42
N SER A 104 20.42 6.35 9.40
CA SER A 104 21.38 5.36 9.88
C SER A 104 22.40 4.89 8.81
N GLY A 105 22.17 5.20 7.54
CA GLY A 105 22.97 4.71 6.42
C GLY A 105 22.63 3.26 6.03
N ASP A 106 21.49 2.72 6.45
CA ASP A 106 21.04 1.35 6.14
C ASP A 106 19.81 1.43 5.21
N LEU A 107 20.06 1.82 3.95
CA LEU A 107 19.06 1.84 2.89
C LEU A 107 19.24 0.64 1.95
N PRO A 108 18.15 0.15 1.32
CA PRO A 108 18.28 -0.88 0.29
C PRO A 108 18.87 -0.31 -1.01
N ASP A 109 19.15 -1.19 -1.97
CA ASP A 109 19.47 -0.78 -3.35
C ASP A 109 18.19 -0.46 -4.13
N LEU A 110 17.16 -1.29 -3.91
CA LEU A 110 15.86 -1.23 -4.57
C LEU A 110 14.73 -1.19 -3.55
N ALA A 111 13.64 -0.51 -3.89
CA ALA A 111 12.39 -0.67 -3.16
C ALA A 111 11.17 -0.69 -4.11
N ILE A 112 10.09 -1.30 -3.64
CA ILE A 112 8.75 -1.10 -4.18
C ILE A 112 7.99 -0.27 -3.17
N VAL A 113 7.61 0.93 -3.55
CA VAL A 113 6.91 1.90 -2.70
C VAL A 113 5.54 2.24 -3.27
N ASP A 114 4.60 2.64 -2.40
CA ASP A 114 3.31 3.18 -2.85
C ASP A 114 3.54 4.46 -3.67
N ASN A 115 2.68 4.71 -4.65
CA ASN A 115 2.78 5.86 -5.53
C ASN A 115 2.69 7.20 -4.79
N VAL A 116 2.05 7.26 -3.62
CA VAL A 116 1.99 8.49 -2.81
C VAL A 116 3.30 8.85 -2.16
N SER A 117 4.15 7.85 -1.87
CA SER A 117 5.46 8.06 -1.23
C SER A 117 6.49 8.69 -2.16
N MET A 118 6.21 8.72 -3.48
CA MET A 118 7.14 9.25 -4.47
C MET A 118 7.49 10.71 -4.23
N ASN A 119 6.51 11.54 -3.85
CA ASN A 119 6.76 12.97 -3.62
C ASN A 119 7.58 13.21 -2.34
N SER A 120 7.25 12.51 -1.24
CA SER A 120 7.97 12.66 0.03
C SER A 120 9.41 12.13 -0.06
N LEU A 121 9.60 10.96 -0.65
CA LEU A 121 10.92 10.34 -0.83
C LEU A 121 11.77 11.09 -1.87
N GLY A 122 11.17 11.51 -2.99
CA GLY A 122 11.83 12.27 -4.05
C GLY A 122 12.21 13.67 -3.59
N GLY A 123 11.33 14.37 -2.89
CA GLY A 123 11.62 15.69 -2.32
C GLY A 123 12.71 15.68 -1.22
N SER A 124 13.02 14.50 -0.67
CA SER A 124 14.11 14.29 0.30
C SER A 124 15.42 13.79 -0.34
N ASP A 125 15.53 13.80 -1.67
CA ASP A 125 16.69 13.30 -2.45
C ASP A 125 17.09 11.85 -2.13
N LEU A 126 16.15 11.04 -1.66
CA LEU A 126 16.40 9.63 -1.31
C LEU A 126 16.37 8.70 -2.52
N LEU A 127 15.75 9.13 -3.62
CA LEU A 127 15.58 8.35 -4.84
C LEU A 127 16.57 8.77 -5.91
N ALA A 128 17.13 7.78 -6.63
CA ALA A 128 17.99 8.03 -7.77
C ALA A 128 17.22 8.65 -8.95
N ASP A 129 17.85 9.61 -9.62
CA ASP A 129 17.34 10.16 -10.87
C ASP A 129 17.55 9.14 -12.00
N LEU A 130 16.45 8.62 -12.53
CA LEU A 130 16.44 7.64 -13.61
C LEU A 130 16.12 8.25 -14.98
N THR A 131 16.04 9.58 -15.09
CA THR A 131 15.55 10.29 -16.29
C THR A 131 16.30 9.87 -17.54
N GLU A 132 17.64 9.99 -17.55
CA GLU A 132 18.46 9.61 -18.71
C GLU A 132 18.32 8.12 -19.04
N ARG A 133 18.30 7.26 -18.02
CA ARG A 133 18.17 5.80 -18.20
C ARG A 133 16.83 5.41 -18.81
N VAL A 134 15.76 6.11 -18.43
CA VAL A 134 14.40 5.92 -18.96
C VAL A 134 14.30 6.43 -20.39
N GLU A 135 14.90 7.58 -20.70
CA GLU A 135 14.95 8.12 -22.06
C GLU A 135 15.66 7.15 -23.00
N GLU A 136 16.82 6.63 -22.60
CA GLU A 136 17.57 5.61 -23.36
C GLU A 136 16.77 4.30 -23.51
N TRP A 137 16.00 3.90 -22.49
CA TRP A 137 15.14 2.72 -22.54
C TRP A 137 13.98 2.86 -23.51
N GLY A 138 13.44 4.07 -23.68
CA GLY A 138 12.46 4.43 -24.70
C GLY A 138 11.11 3.74 -24.60
N GLN A 139 10.65 3.37 -23.39
CA GLN A 139 9.36 2.68 -23.21
C GLN A 139 8.34 3.46 -22.34
N ALA A 140 8.61 4.71 -22.01
CA ALA A 140 7.75 5.54 -21.18
C ALA A 140 6.33 5.67 -21.74
N ASP A 141 6.18 5.75 -23.05
CA ASP A 141 4.92 5.88 -23.78
C ASP A 141 4.01 4.63 -23.70
N GLN A 142 4.58 3.49 -23.28
CA GLN A 142 3.82 2.25 -23.06
C GLN A 142 2.94 2.32 -21.81
N TYR A 143 3.20 3.26 -20.90
CA TYR A 143 2.47 3.38 -19.63
C TYR A 143 1.25 4.29 -19.75
N TYR A 144 0.24 4.07 -18.91
CA TYR A 144 -0.84 5.03 -18.71
C TYR A 144 -0.29 6.30 -18.08
N GLU A 145 -0.89 7.45 -18.47
CA GLU A 145 -0.44 8.76 -18.03
C GLU A 145 -0.44 8.92 -16.50
N GLY A 146 -1.51 8.49 -15.81
CA GLY A 146 -1.62 8.61 -14.36
C GLY A 146 -0.52 7.87 -13.59
N PRO A 147 -0.34 6.54 -13.77
CA PRO A 147 0.76 5.80 -13.14
C PRO A 147 2.14 6.35 -13.51
N TRP A 148 2.34 6.78 -14.75
CA TRP A 148 3.62 7.35 -15.18
C TRP A 148 3.93 8.68 -14.51
N ALA A 149 2.94 9.58 -14.44
CA ALA A 149 3.07 10.87 -13.76
C ALA A 149 3.39 10.69 -12.27
N GLY A 150 2.89 9.60 -11.64
CA GLY A 150 3.22 9.24 -10.26
C GLY A 150 4.69 8.87 -10.02
N CYS A 151 5.48 8.64 -11.07
CA CYS A 151 6.92 8.38 -10.97
C CYS A 151 7.77 9.64 -11.20
N GLN A 152 7.13 10.79 -11.47
CA GLN A 152 7.82 12.03 -11.78
C GLN A 152 7.68 13.04 -10.64
N VAL A 153 8.80 13.58 -10.18
CA VAL A 153 8.88 14.60 -9.13
C VAL A 153 9.85 15.68 -9.60
N ASP A 154 9.43 16.94 -9.60
CA ASP A 154 10.24 18.09 -9.98
C ASP A 154 10.91 17.96 -11.36
N GLY A 155 10.21 17.36 -12.33
CA GLY A 155 10.70 17.16 -13.69
C GLY A 155 11.68 16.01 -13.87
N LYS A 156 11.96 15.23 -12.81
CA LYS A 156 12.79 14.03 -12.83
C LYS A 156 11.92 12.78 -12.81
N THR A 157 12.38 11.72 -13.47
CA THR A 157 11.79 10.38 -13.35
C THR A 157 12.53 9.62 -12.26
N LEU A 158 11.86 9.39 -11.12
CA LEU A 158 12.47 8.79 -9.93
C LEU A 158 12.10 7.32 -9.73
N GLY A 159 11.33 6.74 -10.64
CA GLY A 159 10.92 5.33 -10.57
C GLY A 159 10.29 4.85 -11.87
N ILE A 160 9.83 3.61 -11.85
CA ILE A 160 9.04 2.99 -12.92
C ILE A 160 7.77 2.41 -12.31
N PRO A 161 6.57 2.63 -12.89
CA PRO A 161 5.36 2.01 -12.39
C PRO A 161 5.48 0.49 -12.35
N ASN A 162 5.24 -0.10 -11.19
CA ASN A 162 5.23 -1.55 -10.99
C ASN A 162 3.84 -2.11 -11.25
N THR A 163 2.84 -1.62 -10.51
CA THR A 163 1.45 -2.04 -10.62
C THR A 163 0.53 -0.82 -10.64
N SER A 164 -0.74 -1.05 -11.03
CA SER A 164 -1.84 -0.12 -10.80
C SER A 164 -2.98 -0.83 -10.09
N ASN A 165 -3.73 -0.08 -9.33
CA ASN A 165 -4.94 -0.57 -8.68
C ASN A 165 -5.93 0.59 -8.44
N CYS A 166 -7.14 0.23 -8.05
CA CYS A 166 -8.16 1.17 -7.60
C CYS A 166 -9.18 0.42 -6.73
N LEU A 167 -10.16 1.13 -6.18
CA LEU A 167 -11.20 0.54 -5.33
C LEU A 167 -12.49 0.28 -6.10
N ALA A 168 -13.21 -0.76 -5.66
CA ALA A 168 -14.55 -1.09 -6.11
C ALA A 168 -15.37 -1.69 -4.95
N LEU A 169 -16.67 -1.89 -5.16
CA LEU A 169 -17.56 -2.53 -4.20
C LEU A 169 -17.72 -4.00 -4.55
N TYR A 170 -17.20 -4.88 -3.69
CA TYR A 170 -17.50 -6.31 -3.72
C TYR A 170 -18.81 -6.60 -2.99
N TYR A 171 -19.54 -7.58 -3.42
CA TYR A 171 -20.75 -8.02 -2.77
C TYR A 171 -20.95 -9.53 -2.85
N ASN A 172 -21.53 -10.10 -1.80
CA ASN A 172 -21.94 -11.50 -1.77
C ASN A 172 -23.25 -11.64 -2.55
N THR A 173 -23.22 -12.32 -3.69
CA THR A 173 -24.37 -12.44 -4.60
C THR A 173 -25.49 -13.28 -3.99
N GLY A 174 -25.17 -14.29 -3.19
CA GLY A 174 -26.13 -15.12 -2.49
C GLY A 174 -26.91 -14.33 -1.43
N ILE A 175 -26.19 -13.51 -0.64
CA ILE A 175 -26.81 -12.65 0.39
C ILE A 175 -27.73 -11.61 -0.26
N LEU A 176 -27.24 -10.89 -1.28
CA LEU A 176 -28.03 -9.87 -1.97
C LEU A 176 -29.29 -10.49 -2.60
N ARG A 177 -29.13 -11.63 -3.29
CA ARG A 177 -30.23 -12.36 -3.94
C ARG A 177 -31.30 -12.78 -2.92
N SER A 178 -30.89 -13.35 -1.79
CA SER A 178 -31.83 -13.81 -0.73
C SER A 178 -32.61 -12.66 -0.09
N ALA A 179 -32.04 -11.46 -0.02
CA ALA A 179 -32.66 -10.25 0.48
C ALA A 179 -33.44 -9.46 -0.59
N ASN A 180 -33.42 -9.93 -1.85
CA ASN A 180 -33.96 -9.19 -3.01
C ASN A 180 -33.39 -7.76 -3.11
N VAL A 181 -32.06 -7.62 -2.95
CA VAL A 181 -31.31 -6.38 -3.06
C VAL A 181 -30.45 -6.43 -4.34
N LYS A 182 -30.49 -5.35 -5.12
CA LYS A 182 -29.58 -5.18 -6.27
C LYS A 182 -28.26 -4.56 -5.80
N PRO A 183 -27.13 -4.81 -6.50
CA PRO A 183 -25.90 -4.09 -6.24
C PRO A 183 -26.12 -2.57 -6.36
N PRO A 184 -25.74 -1.79 -5.34
CA PRO A 184 -25.99 -0.33 -5.31
C PRO A 184 -25.09 0.41 -6.30
N THR A 185 -25.61 1.49 -6.87
CA THR A 185 -24.92 2.38 -7.83
C THR A 185 -24.82 3.83 -7.35
N THR A 186 -25.58 4.18 -6.31
CA THR A 186 -25.56 5.49 -5.65
C THR A 186 -25.37 5.36 -4.14
N TRP A 187 -25.03 6.45 -3.45
CA TRP A 187 -24.90 6.47 -2.00
C TRP A 187 -26.21 6.13 -1.31
N ASP A 188 -27.34 6.65 -1.79
CA ASP A 188 -28.66 6.32 -1.22
C ASP A 188 -28.96 4.83 -1.36
N GLU A 189 -28.66 4.24 -2.52
CA GLU A 189 -28.82 2.80 -2.72
C GLU A 189 -27.85 2.00 -1.85
N LEU A 190 -26.60 2.48 -1.66
CA LEU A 190 -25.62 1.84 -0.78
C LEU A 190 -26.12 1.84 0.67
N ALA A 191 -26.58 2.98 1.16
CA ALA A 191 -27.10 3.09 2.53
C ALA A 191 -28.32 2.19 2.75
N ALA A 192 -29.27 2.21 1.82
CA ALA A 192 -30.45 1.35 1.87
C ALA A 192 -30.10 -0.14 1.80
N ALA A 193 -29.20 -0.52 0.90
CA ALA A 193 -28.73 -1.90 0.77
C ALA A 193 -27.98 -2.34 2.04
N ALA A 194 -27.07 -1.53 2.54
CA ALA A 194 -26.28 -1.85 3.72
C ALA A 194 -27.19 -2.04 4.94
N GLN A 195 -28.16 -1.16 5.16
CA GLN A 195 -29.12 -1.29 6.24
C GLN A 195 -29.96 -2.58 6.12
N ARG A 196 -30.47 -2.88 4.92
CA ARG A 196 -31.30 -4.08 4.67
C ARG A 196 -30.49 -5.38 4.82
N LEU A 197 -29.23 -5.39 4.50
CA LEU A 197 -28.35 -6.57 4.54
C LEU A 197 -27.72 -6.79 5.92
N THR A 198 -27.81 -5.81 6.81
CA THR A 198 -27.35 -5.94 8.22
C THR A 198 -28.30 -6.88 8.97
N SER A 199 -27.74 -7.94 9.59
CA SER A 199 -28.53 -8.93 10.33
C SER A 199 -27.66 -9.73 11.29
N GLY A 200 -28.03 -9.80 12.56
CA GLY A 200 -27.26 -10.51 13.58
C GLY A 200 -25.84 -9.96 13.70
N ASN A 201 -24.85 -10.80 13.44
CA ASN A 201 -23.42 -10.42 13.50
C ASN A 201 -22.86 -9.92 12.15
N ARG A 202 -23.72 -9.78 11.14
CA ARG A 202 -23.30 -9.34 9.81
C ARG A 202 -23.63 -7.86 9.62
N PHE A 203 -22.64 -7.09 9.23
CA PHE A 203 -22.80 -5.72 8.73
C PHE A 203 -23.16 -5.73 7.24
N GLY A 204 -23.91 -4.74 6.79
CA GLY A 204 -24.22 -4.58 5.37
C GLY A 204 -22.99 -4.17 4.55
N LEU A 205 -22.11 -3.35 5.14
CA LEU A 205 -20.88 -2.87 4.54
C LEU A 205 -19.69 -3.05 5.49
N ALA A 206 -18.52 -3.38 4.94
CA ALA A 206 -17.24 -3.27 5.60
C ALA A 206 -16.28 -2.44 4.74
N MET A 207 -15.50 -1.58 5.39
CA MET A 207 -14.41 -0.81 4.81
C MET A 207 -13.32 -0.60 5.84
N SER A 208 -12.14 -0.19 5.41
CA SER A 208 -11.05 0.22 6.30
C SER A 208 -11.16 1.72 6.56
N ALA A 209 -11.12 2.09 7.83
CA ALA A 209 -10.95 3.45 8.31
C ALA A 209 -9.81 3.50 9.35
N ILE A 210 -8.83 2.60 9.19
CA ILE A 210 -7.64 2.58 10.04
C ILE A 210 -6.85 3.86 9.87
N ARG A 211 -6.23 4.33 10.98
CA ARG A 211 -5.46 5.59 10.98
C ARG A 211 -4.11 5.45 10.26
N THR A 212 -4.16 5.04 9.03
CA THR A 212 -3.04 4.94 8.09
C THR A 212 -3.53 5.30 6.68
N GLU A 213 -2.63 5.31 5.71
CA GLU A 213 -2.97 5.54 4.32
C GLU A 213 -3.99 4.51 3.76
N GLU A 214 -4.10 3.31 4.34
CA GLU A 214 -5.15 2.35 3.95
C GLU A 214 -6.56 2.89 4.15
N GLY A 215 -6.82 3.59 5.28
CA GLY A 215 -8.12 4.23 5.55
C GLY A 215 -8.35 5.42 4.63
N VAL A 216 -7.36 6.31 4.52
CA VAL A 216 -7.43 7.51 3.67
C VAL A 216 -7.69 7.12 2.22
N PHE A 217 -7.02 6.09 1.71
CA PHE A 217 -7.23 5.54 0.37
C PHE A 217 -8.69 5.14 0.14
N GLN A 218 -9.36 4.59 1.15
CA GLN A 218 -10.78 4.22 1.07
C GLN A 218 -11.73 5.40 1.29
N PHE A 219 -11.32 6.44 2.02
CA PHE A 219 -12.13 7.64 2.28
C PHE A 219 -12.16 8.61 1.10
N LEU A 220 -11.02 8.87 0.45
CA LEU A 220 -10.90 9.89 -0.60
C LEU A 220 -11.92 9.75 -1.74
N PRO A 221 -12.29 8.55 -2.22
CA PRO A 221 -13.39 8.42 -3.19
C PRO A 221 -14.68 9.09 -2.74
N PHE A 222 -15.06 8.97 -1.45
CA PHE A 222 -16.26 9.61 -0.93
C PHE A 222 -16.16 11.13 -0.99
N LEU A 223 -15.02 11.72 -0.62
CA LEU A 223 -14.79 13.14 -0.79
C LEU A 223 -14.99 13.58 -2.25
N TRP A 224 -14.31 12.92 -3.19
CA TRP A 224 -14.38 13.30 -4.62
C TRP A 224 -15.76 13.04 -5.25
N GLN A 225 -16.52 12.09 -4.73
CA GLN A 225 -17.88 11.80 -5.19
C GLN A 225 -18.87 12.90 -4.82
N THR A 226 -18.61 13.72 -3.80
CA THR A 226 -19.38 14.93 -3.52
C THR A 226 -19.19 16.04 -4.58
N GLY A 227 -18.22 15.89 -5.46
CA GLY A 227 -17.78 16.90 -6.42
C GLY A 227 -16.68 17.83 -5.88
N GLY A 228 -16.25 17.62 -4.62
CA GLY A 228 -15.21 18.40 -3.97
C GLY A 228 -13.82 17.76 -4.06
N ASP A 229 -12.88 18.41 -3.41
CA ASP A 229 -11.49 17.94 -3.22
C ASP A 229 -10.97 18.39 -1.85
N LEU A 230 -9.66 18.24 -1.60
CA LEU A 230 -9.03 18.59 -0.33
C LEU A 230 -9.16 20.09 0.00
N ASP A 231 -9.15 20.98 -0.99
CA ASP A 231 -9.36 22.42 -0.84
C ASP A 231 -10.79 22.79 -0.39
N THR A 232 -11.75 21.88 -0.58
CA THR A 232 -13.14 22.04 -0.10
C THR A 232 -13.47 21.13 1.08
N PHE A 233 -12.45 20.57 1.77
CA PHE A 233 -12.64 19.56 2.81
C PHE A 233 -13.56 20.01 3.95
N ALA A 234 -13.57 21.31 4.29
CA ALA A 234 -14.45 21.85 5.31
C ALA A 234 -15.94 21.61 5.05
N THR A 235 -16.36 21.52 3.77
CA THR A 235 -17.76 21.36 3.34
C THR A 235 -17.99 20.00 2.70
N ASP A 236 -17.23 19.62 1.70
CA ASP A 236 -17.37 18.37 0.98
C ASP A 236 -16.85 17.18 1.79
N GLY A 237 -15.73 17.38 2.52
CA GLY A 237 -15.27 16.42 3.51
C GLY A 237 -16.29 16.19 4.64
N ALA A 238 -16.93 17.26 5.12
CA ALA A 238 -18.02 17.12 6.10
C ALA A 238 -19.20 16.31 5.56
N THR A 239 -19.53 16.43 4.28
CA THR A 239 -20.58 15.65 3.62
C THR A 239 -20.20 14.17 3.54
N ALA A 240 -18.98 13.87 3.13
CA ALA A 240 -18.46 12.50 3.06
C ALA A 240 -18.41 11.84 4.46
N LEU A 241 -17.90 12.56 5.44
CA LEU A 241 -17.84 12.09 6.83
C LEU A 241 -19.25 11.85 7.39
N ALA A 242 -20.20 12.74 7.11
CA ALA A 242 -21.58 12.58 7.57
C ALA A 242 -22.27 11.34 6.95
N PHE A 243 -21.96 11.01 5.70
CA PHE A 243 -22.46 9.80 5.07
C PHE A 243 -21.95 8.54 5.78
N LEU A 244 -20.67 8.47 6.10
CA LEU A 244 -20.08 7.33 6.81
C LEU A 244 -20.59 7.24 8.27
N ASP A 245 -20.74 8.37 8.94
CA ASP A 245 -21.33 8.46 10.29
C ASP A 245 -22.77 7.90 10.32
N ASP A 246 -23.58 8.25 9.34
CA ASP A 246 -24.95 7.72 9.20
C ASP A 246 -24.96 6.19 9.03
N LEU A 247 -24.02 5.61 8.28
CA LEU A 247 -23.87 4.16 8.14
C LEU A 247 -23.51 3.50 9.48
N VAL A 248 -22.65 4.12 10.28
CA VAL A 248 -22.29 3.63 11.63
C VAL A 248 -23.49 3.77 12.57
N ALA A 249 -24.14 4.93 12.60
CA ALA A 249 -25.30 5.19 13.44
C ALA A 249 -26.46 4.21 13.18
N LYS A 250 -26.60 3.75 11.92
CA LYS A 250 -27.57 2.73 11.52
C LYS A 250 -27.07 1.29 11.69
N SER A 251 -25.89 1.11 12.28
CA SER A 251 -25.22 -0.19 12.41
C SER A 251 -25.01 -0.94 11.08
N SER A 252 -25.02 -0.22 9.96
CA SER A 252 -24.79 -0.76 8.62
C SER A 252 -23.31 -0.94 8.33
N LEU A 253 -22.46 -0.11 8.95
CA LEU A 253 -21.01 -0.17 9.04
C LEU A 253 -20.62 -0.30 10.51
N SER A 254 -19.62 -1.10 10.84
CA SER A 254 -19.13 -1.20 12.22
C SER A 254 -18.23 -0.02 12.57
N GLU A 255 -18.38 0.56 13.77
CA GLU A 255 -17.41 1.52 14.30
C GLU A 255 -16.00 0.94 14.45
N GLN A 256 -15.88 -0.38 14.57
CA GLN A 256 -14.57 -1.07 14.65
C GLN A 256 -13.76 -0.96 13.36
N CYS A 257 -14.35 -0.48 12.26
CA CYS A 257 -13.63 -0.24 10.99
C CYS A 257 -12.42 0.69 11.16
N VAL A 258 -12.41 1.53 12.21
CA VAL A 258 -11.27 2.38 12.60
C VAL A 258 -10.01 1.61 13.00
N GLY A 259 -10.11 0.30 13.23
CA GLY A 259 -8.99 -0.58 13.52
C GLY A 259 -8.80 -1.70 12.49
N TRP A 260 -9.56 -1.71 11.39
CA TRP A 260 -9.47 -2.77 10.38
C TRP A 260 -8.58 -2.37 9.24
N THR A 261 -7.60 -3.21 8.94
CA THR A 261 -6.86 -3.17 7.67
C THR A 261 -7.77 -3.62 6.52
N GLN A 262 -7.34 -3.37 5.28
CA GLN A 262 -8.05 -3.88 4.09
C GLN A 262 -8.12 -5.41 4.07
N GLN A 263 -7.13 -6.08 4.68
CA GLN A 263 -7.15 -7.53 4.84
C GLN A 263 -8.19 -7.98 5.89
N ASP A 264 -8.31 -7.25 6.99
CA ASP A 264 -9.36 -7.50 8.00
C ASP A 264 -10.77 -7.35 7.42
N VAL A 265 -10.96 -6.35 6.56
CA VAL A 265 -12.20 -6.12 5.80
C VAL A 265 -12.51 -7.32 4.92
N ASN A 266 -11.53 -7.80 4.15
CA ASN A 266 -11.72 -8.98 3.29
C ASN A 266 -12.04 -10.24 4.10
N THR A 267 -11.38 -10.45 5.24
CA THR A 267 -11.67 -11.59 6.13
C THR A 267 -13.12 -11.57 6.60
N ARG A 268 -13.65 -10.40 6.98
CA ARG A 268 -15.07 -10.28 7.38
C ARG A 268 -16.04 -10.59 6.24
N PHE A 269 -15.68 -10.21 5.03
CA PHE A 269 -16.48 -10.52 3.85
C PHE A 269 -16.46 -12.03 3.55
N VAL A 270 -15.30 -12.67 3.57
CA VAL A 270 -15.15 -14.12 3.39
C VAL A 270 -15.92 -14.90 4.45
N ASP A 271 -15.82 -14.49 5.72
CA ASP A 271 -16.54 -15.10 6.85
C ASP A 271 -18.06 -14.87 6.83
N GLY A 272 -18.59 -14.12 5.86
CA GLY A 272 -20.02 -13.76 5.79
C GLY A 272 -20.44 -12.75 6.86
N ARG A 273 -19.48 -12.09 7.54
CA ARG A 273 -19.72 -11.03 8.53
C ARG A 273 -19.88 -9.65 7.91
N ALA A 274 -19.66 -9.53 6.61
CA ALA A 274 -20.03 -8.38 5.80
C ALA A 274 -20.71 -8.85 4.52
N ALA A 275 -21.80 -8.20 4.14
CA ALA A 275 -22.52 -8.50 2.89
C ALA A 275 -21.84 -7.86 1.68
N MET A 276 -21.22 -6.70 1.89
CA MET A 276 -20.46 -5.93 0.91
C MET A 276 -19.14 -5.45 1.54
N GLN A 277 -18.11 -5.25 0.70
CA GLN A 277 -16.86 -4.63 1.13
C GLN A 277 -16.34 -3.66 0.06
N ILE A 278 -15.68 -2.59 0.51
CA ILE A 278 -14.84 -1.75 -0.35
C ILE A 278 -13.42 -2.29 -0.28
N ASN A 279 -12.86 -2.66 -1.45
CA ASN A 279 -11.50 -3.19 -1.51
C ASN A 279 -10.96 -3.11 -2.95
N GLY A 280 -9.70 -3.45 -3.14
CA GLY A 280 -9.05 -3.45 -4.44
C GLY A 280 -8.87 -4.84 -5.05
N PRO A 281 -8.29 -4.91 -6.27
CA PRO A 281 -8.16 -6.15 -7.05
C PRO A 281 -7.20 -7.16 -6.41
N TRP A 282 -6.32 -6.75 -5.49
CA TRP A 282 -5.41 -7.63 -4.72
C TRP A 282 -6.14 -8.67 -3.86
N GLN A 283 -7.44 -8.52 -3.64
CA GLN A 283 -8.23 -9.51 -2.93
C GLN A 283 -8.75 -10.64 -3.85
N ILE A 284 -8.77 -10.43 -5.16
CA ILE A 284 -9.31 -11.41 -6.13
C ILE A 284 -8.64 -12.78 -6.03
N PRO A 285 -7.30 -12.90 -5.92
CA PRO A 285 -6.66 -14.21 -5.77
C PRO A 285 -7.09 -14.97 -4.51
N THR A 286 -7.35 -14.27 -3.41
CA THR A 286 -7.89 -14.86 -2.17
C THR A 286 -9.34 -15.28 -2.38
N LEU A 287 -10.19 -14.39 -2.88
CA LEU A 287 -11.61 -14.65 -3.08
C LEU A 287 -11.88 -15.80 -4.06
N LYS A 288 -11.03 -15.99 -5.07
CA LYS A 288 -11.13 -17.12 -6.00
C LYS A 288 -10.83 -18.50 -5.38
N LYS A 289 -10.14 -18.54 -4.24
CA LYS A 289 -9.87 -19.77 -3.50
C LYS A 289 -11.06 -20.19 -2.63
N GLU A 290 -11.96 -19.26 -2.32
CA GLU A 290 -13.14 -19.48 -1.49
C GLU A 290 -14.28 -20.05 -2.33
N THR A 291 -14.31 -21.37 -2.48
CA THR A 291 -15.24 -22.08 -3.41
C THR A 291 -16.71 -21.95 -3.02
N ASP A 292 -17.01 -21.75 -1.73
CA ASP A 292 -18.37 -21.62 -1.20
C ASP A 292 -18.87 -20.16 -1.18
N LEU A 293 -18.01 -19.20 -1.53
CA LEU A 293 -18.35 -17.79 -1.55
C LEU A 293 -18.79 -17.37 -2.96
N GLU A 294 -20.09 -17.14 -3.13
CA GLU A 294 -20.60 -16.48 -4.35
C GLU A 294 -20.41 -14.98 -4.26
N TRP A 295 -19.50 -14.41 -5.03
CA TRP A 295 -19.21 -12.97 -5.01
C TRP A 295 -19.17 -12.36 -6.42
N SER A 296 -19.32 -11.06 -6.45
CA SER A 296 -19.07 -10.24 -7.64
C SER A 296 -18.63 -8.84 -7.24
N VAL A 297 -18.33 -8.00 -8.21
CA VAL A 297 -17.81 -6.65 -7.99
C VAL A 297 -18.51 -5.65 -8.90
N VAL A 298 -18.77 -4.44 -8.38
CA VAL A 298 -19.28 -3.30 -9.15
C VAL A 298 -18.46 -2.06 -8.83
N ALA A 299 -18.55 -1.04 -9.70
CA ALA A 299 -17.94 0.27 -9.43
C ALA A 299 -18.43 0.81 -8.08
N LEU A 300 -17.61 1.64 -7.43
CA LEU A 300 -18.05 2.34 -6.22
C LEU A 300 -19.34 3.12 -6.49
N PRO A 301 -20.36 3.00 -5.62
CA PRO A 301 -21.56 3.82 -5.70
C PRO A 301 -21.22 5.30 -5.63
N ARG A 302 -21.82 6.10 -6.48
CA ARG A 302 -21.56 7.53 -6.60
C ARG A 302 -22.57 8.39 -5.85
N ASP A 303 -22.16 9.60 -5.46
CA ASP A 303 -23.06 10.73 -5.18
C ASP A 303 -23.19 11.59 -6.44
N LYS A 304 -22.69 12.80 -6.47
CA LYS A 304 -22.74 13.74 -7.62
C LYS A 304 -21.80 13.32 -8.75
N ALA A 305 -20.66 12.74 -8.40
CA ALA A 305 -19.63 12.29 -9.35
C ALA A 305 -19.26 10.82 -9.11
N ALA A 306 -18.75 10.17 -10.15
CA ALA A 306 -18.12 8.86 -10.02
C ALA A 306 -16.61 9.05 -9.82
N ALA A 307 -16.08 8.50 -8.75
CA ALA A 307 -14.65 8.54 -8.47
C ALA A 307 -14.21 7.28 -7.74
N THR A 308 -12.96 6.89 -7.96
CA THR A 308 -12.20 5.93 -7.15
C THR A 308 -10.77 6.45 -6.98
N CYS A 309 -10.03 5.92 -6.02
CA CYS A 309 -8.65 6.30 -5.80
C CYS A 309 -7.72 5.50 -6.71
N LEU A 310 -6.77 6.17 -7.38
CA LEU A 310 -5.68 5.52 -8.09
C LEU A 310 -4.61 5.11 -7.06
N GLY A 311 -4.39 3.84 -6.96
CA GLY A 311 -3.27 3.24 -6.25
C GLY A 311 -2.32 2.55 -7.21
N GLY A 312 -1.31 1.96 -6.64
CA GLY A 312 -0.28 1.22 -7.33
C GLY A 312 1.08 1.50 -6.73
N GLU A 313 2.00 0.68 -7.10
CA GLU A 313 3.36 0.68 -6.60
C GLU A 313 4.33 1.09 -7.69
N ASN A 314 5.44 1.68 -7.25
CA ASN A 314 6.55 2.05 -8.11
C ASN A 314 7.83 1.34 -7.68
N TRP A 315 8.59 0.88 -8.66
CA TRP A 315 9.98 0.50 -8.49
C TRP A 315 10.82 1.74 -8.34
N VAL A 316 11.66 1.79 -7.33
CA VAL A 316 12.63 2.88 -7.11
C VAL A 316 14.02 2.31 -6.84
N VAL A 317 15.04 3.09 -7.17
CA VAL A 317 16.43 2.85 -6.79
C VAL A 317 16.82 3.89 -5.76
N MET A 318 17.47 3.50 -4.67
CA MET A 318 17.94 4.47 -3.69
C MET A 318 19.13 5.27 -4.24
N ALA A 319 19.12 6.58 -4.00
CA ALA A 319 20.20 7.48 -4.44
C ALA A 319 21.57 7.09 -3.84
N SER A 320 21.58 6.53 -2.64
CA SER A 320 22.78 6.07 -1.93
C SER A 320 23.30 4.72 -2.40
N SER A 321 22.59 3.99 -3.27
CA SER A 321 23.05 2.69 -3.76
C SER A 321 24.30 2.84 -4.62
N GLU A 322 25.34 2.07 -4.29
CA GLU A 322 26.53 1.92 -5.12
C GLU A 322 26.31 0.98 -6.32
N GLN A 323 25.14 0.33 -6.39
CA GLN A 323 24.78 -0.68 -7.39
C GLN A 323 23.70 -0.19 -8.36
N GLN A 324 23.57 1.13 -8.59
CA GLN A 324 22.47 1.71 -9.39
C GLN A 324 22.38 1.13 -10.80
N ASP A 325 23.53 0.83 -11.46
CA ASP A 325 23.52 0.23 -12.79
C ASP A 325 22.92 -1.17 -12.78
N LYS A 326 23.28 -1.96 -11.78
CA LYS A 326 22.74 -3.32 -11.64
C LYS A 326 21.28 -3.32 -11.22
N ALA A 327 20.91 -2.39 -10.35
CA ALA A 327 19.52 -2.14 -9.96
C ALA A 327 18.66 -1.77 -11.19
N TRP A 328 19.16 -0.89 -12.05
CA TRP A 328 18.50 -0.53 -13.31
C TRP A 328 18.33 -1.72 -14.27
N GLU A 329 19.34 -2.59 -14.38
CA GLU A 329 19.21 -3.83 -15.17
C GLU A 329 18.06 -4.70 -14.65
N VAL A 330 17.92 -4.83 -13.32
CA VAL A 330 16.81 -5.55 -12.68
C VAL A 330 15.48 -4.87 -13.00
N LEU A 331 15.37 -3.56 -12.84
CA LEU A 331 14.14 -2.82 -13.16
C LEU A 331 13.69 -3.08 -14.61
N LYS A 332 14.60 -2.92 -15.58
CA LYS A 332 14.29 -3.20 -16.99
C LYS A 332 13.88 -4.66 -17.23
N TYR A 333 14.51 -5.59 -16.51
CA TYR A 333 14.18 -7.00 -16.64
C TYR A 333 12.76 -7.31 -16.15
N THR A 334 12.35 -6.74 -15.03
CA THR A 334 10.98 -6.92 -14.48
C THR A 334 9.90 -6.41 -15.43
N GLN A 335 10.23 -5.44 -16.31
CA GLN A 335 9.27 -4.88 -17.28
C GLN A 335 9.15 -5.71 -18.58
N ARG A 336 9.92 -6.78 -18.70
CA ARG A 336 9.72 -7.72 -19.81
C ARG A 336 8.37 -8.42 -19.66
N ARG A 337 7.60 -8.49 -20.75
CA ARG A 337 6.26 -9.09 -20.74
C ARG A 337 6.22 -10.49 -20.14
N SER A 338 7.22 -11.33 -20.43
CA SER A 338 7.30 -12.71 -19.92
C SER A 338 7.52 -12.77 -18.39
N VAL A 339 7.99 -11.70 -17.78
CA VAL A 339 8.22 -11.56 -16.33
C VAL A 339 7.05 -10.81 -15.68
N LEU A 340 6.68 -9.67 -16.26
CA LEU A 340 5.67 -8.77 -15.70
C LEU A 340 4.27 -9.38 -15.66
N VAL A 341 3.85 -10.09 -16.72
CA VAL A 341 2.49 -10.65 -16.80
C VAL A 341 2.24 -11.71 -15.72
N PRO A 342 3.05 -12.78 -15.56
CA PRO A 342 2.83 -13.76 -14.50
C PRO A 342 2.89 -13.14 -13.09
N TYR A 343 3.78 -12.16 -12.90
CA TYR A 343 3.92 -11.44 -11.65
C TYR A 343 2.62 -10.70 -11.30
N LEU A 344 2.11 -9.84 -12.18
CA LEU A 344 0.89 -9.07 -11.95
C LEU A 344 -0.34 -9.97 -11.74
N GLU A 345 -0.47 -11.04 -12.54
CA GLU A 345 -1.56 -12.01 -12.42
C GLU A 345 -1.56 -12.73 -11.07
N SER A 346 -0.38 -13.03 -10.53
CA SER A 346 -0.26 -13.68 -9.22
C SER A 346 -0.75 -12.80 -8.05
N PHE A 347 -0.72 -11.48 -8.22
CA PHE A 347 -1.17 -10.49 -7.24
C PHE A 347 -2.62 -10.03 -7.47
N GLY A 348 -3.18 -10.31 -8.66
CA GLY A 348 -4.47 -9.76 -9.06
C GLY A 348 -4.42 -8.26 -9.39
N ASN A 349 -3.24 -7.65 -9.44
CA ASN A 349 -3.06 -6.23 -9.73
C ASN A 349 -3.24 -5.92 -11.22
N LEU A 350 -3.49 -4.66 -11.52
CA LEU A 350 -3.69 -4.18 -12.89
C LEU A 350 -2.35 -3.76 -13.49
N PRO A 351 -2.18 -3.93 -14.81
CA PRO A 351 -1.00 -3.43 -15.49
C PRO A 351 -1.01 -1.89 -15.53
N SER A 352 0.14 -1.29 -15.24
CA SER A 352 0.38 0.13 -15.51
C SER A 352 0.66 0.40 -16.99
N ARG A 353 0.87 -0.67 -17.78
CA ARG A 353 1.19 -0.63 -19.22
C ARG A 353 -0.05 -0.84 -20.08
N LYS A 354 -0.22 0.02 -21.09
CA LYS A 354 -1.33 -0.02 -22.05
C LYS A 354 -1.33 -1.29 -22.91
N ASP A 355 -0.13 -1.76 -23.30
CA ASP A 355 0.03 -2.90 -24.19
C ASP A 355 -0.34 -4.26 -23.53
N LEU A 356 -0.61 -4.26 -22.22
CA LEU A 356 -1.01 -5.46 -21.47
C LEU A 356 -2.50 -5.49 -21.11
N ALA A 357 -3.20 -4.34 -21.16
CA ALA A 357 -4.56 -4.20 -20.65
C ALA A 357 -5.60 -5.14 -21.32
N ASP A 358 -5.45 -5.36 -22.63
CA ASP A 358 -6.41 -6.17 -23.42
C ASP A 358 -6.03 -7.66 -23.50
N GLN A 359 -5.21 -8.14 -22.56
CA GLN A 359 -4.61 -9.47 -22.67
C GLN A 359 -4.80 -10.31 -21.39
N GLY A 360 -4.67 -11.63 -21.56
CA GLY A 360 -4.64 -12.56 -20.43
C GLY A 360 -5.88 -12.50 -19.56
N THR A 361 -5.67 -12.54 -18.26
CA THR A 361 -6.74 -12.50 -17.26
C THR A 361 -7.45 -11.16 -17.20
N TRP A 362 -6.80 -10.05 -17.53
CA TRP A 362 -7.44 -8.72 -17.53
C TRP A 362 -8.52 -8.57 -18.59
N ALA A 363 -8.35 -9.24 -19.74
CA ALA A 363 -9.38 -9.28 -20.79
C ALA A 363 -10.49 -10.28 -20.49
N SER A 364 -10.20 -11.40 -19.83
CA SER A 364 -11.12 -12.53 -19.67
C SER A 364 -11.87 -12.56 -18.34
N ASP A 365 -11.26 -12.07 -17.24
CA ASP A 365 -11.87 -12.08 -15.92
C ASP A 365 -12.81 -10.88 -15.73
N PRO A 366 -14.10 -11.09 -15.45
CA PRO A 366 -15.08 -9.99 -15.32
C PRO A 366 -14.74 -9.00 -14.20
N ALA A 367 -14.16 -9.47 -13.07
CA ALA A 367 -13.80 -8.61 -11.97
C ALA A 367 -12.59 -7.73 -12.32
N LEU A 368 -11.53 -8.31 -12.89
CA LEU A 368 -10.36 -7.54 -13.33
C LEU A 368 -10.70 -6.55 -14.45
N ARG A 369 -11.58 -6.92 -15.38
CA ARG A 369 -12.10 -6.01 -16.41
C ARG A 369 -12.82 -4.80 -15.82
N LEU A 370 -13.61 -5.01 -14.74
CA LEU A 370 -14.27 -3.91 -14.06
C LEU A 370 -13.23 -2.94 -13.48
N PHE A 371 -12.26 -3.44 -12.72
CA PHE A 371 -11.21 -2.62 -12.13
C PHE A 371 -10.41 -1.86 -13.20
N LEU A 372 -10.02 -2.53 -14.28
CA LEU A 372 -9.32 -1.90 -15.39
C LEU A 372 -10.15 -0.76 -16.01
N GLY A 373 -11.46 -0.98 -16.19
CA GLY A 373 -12.37 0.06 -16.66
C GLY A 373 -12.53 1.24 -15.68
N GLN A 374 -12.30 1.03 -14.37
CA GLN A 374 -12.34 2.10 -13.38
C GLN A 374 -11.08 2.99 -13.38
N LEU A 375 -9.94 2.52 -13.91
CA LEU A 375 -8.70 3.31 -13.95
C LEU A 375 -8.87 4.66 -14.66
N SER A 376 -9.75 4.76 -15.67
CA SER A 376 -10.06 6.03 -16.34
C SER A 376 -10.78 7.07 -15.46
N ARG A 377 -11.29 6.64 -14.30
CA ARG A 377 -11.98 7.47 -13.30
C ARG A 377 -11.21 7.52 -11.98
N ALA A 378 -10.10 6.82 -11.91
CA ALA A 378 -9.25 6.77 -10.73
C ALA A 378 -8.46 8.08 -10.62
N ARG A 379 -8.57 8.75 -9.47
CA ARG A 379 -7.88 10.01 -9.20
C ARG A 379 -6.59 9.74 -8.43
N PRO A 380 -5.46 10.27 -8.90
CA PRO A 380 -4.18 10.16 -8.19
C PRO A 380 -4.17 11.06 -6.95
N ARG A 381 -3.33 10.71 -5.98
CA ARG A 381 -3.10 11.48 -4.75
C ARG A 381 -1.88 12.40 -4.88
N THR A 382 -1.75 13.12 -5.99
CA THR A 382 -0.59 13.98 -6.32
C THR A 382 -0.71 15.37 -5.69
N TYR A 383 -0.72 15.44 -4.38
CA TYR A 383 -0.88 16.71 -3.62
C TYR A 383 0.45 17.30 -3.13
N GLY A 384 1.57 16.80 -3.64
CA GLY A 384 2.90 17.31 -3.32
C GLY A 384 3.50 16.77 -2.02
N PRO A 385 4.63 17.34 -1.57
CA PRO A 385 5.40 16.82 -0.42
C PRO A 385 4.67 16.93 0.93
N GLY A 386 3.63 17.77 1.03
CA GLY A 386 2.78 17.87 2.22
C GLY A 386 1.77 16.73 2.39
N TYR A 387 1.67 15.80 1.43
CA TYR A 387 0.66 14.75 1.45
C TYR A 387 0.64 13.87 2.72
N PRO A 388 1.76 13.49 3.34
CA PRO A 388 1.73 12.74 4.61
C PRO A 388 0.93 13.44 5.72
N ASP A 389 1.04 14.77 5.83
CA ASP A 389 0.29 15.54 6.82
C ASP A 389 -1.20 15.68 6.42
N ILE A 390 -1.48 15.78 5.12
CA ILE A 390 -2.85 15.72 4.58
C ILE A 390 -3.49 14.39 4.94
N SER A 391 -2.83 13.28 4.63
CA SER A 391 -3.30 11.93 4.94
C SER A 391 -3.57 11.76 6.44
N GLN A 392 -2.67 12.23 7.29
CA GLN A 392 -2.87 12.20 8.74
C GLN A 392 -4.10 13.02 9.16
N ALA A 393 -4.27 14.23 8.63
CA ALA A 393 -5.41 15.09 8.97
C ALA A 393 -6.75 14.49 8.57
N VAL A 394 -6.81 13.87 7.37
CA VAL A 394 -7.99 13.14 6.87
C VAL A 394 -8.30 11.94 7.77
N ALA A 395 -7.29 11.10 8.07
CA ALA A 395 -7.45 9.93 8.93
C ALA A 395 -7.93 10.32 10.35
N GLU A 396 -7.40 11.40 10.92
CA GLU A 396 -7.83 11.91 12.22
C GLU A 396 -9.29 12.36 12.20
N ALA A 397 -9.73 13.05 11.15
CA ALA A 397 -11.12 13.48 11.00
C ALA A 397 -12.07 12.29 10.86
N GLU A 398 -11.72 11.32 10.01
CA GLU A 398 -12.51 10.10 9.83
C GLU A 398 -12.64 9.33 11.15
N GLN A 399 -11.54 9.07 11.83
CA GLN A 399 -11.53 8.39 13.14
C GLN A 399 -12.38 9.14 14.18
N ALA A 400 -12.25 10.46 14.28
CA ALA A 400 -12.99 11.24 15.25
C ALA A 400 -14.50 11.18 15.02
N VAL A 401 -14.92 11.12 13.76
CA VAL A 401 -16.34 11.00 13.40
C VAL A 401 -16.86 9.59 13.66
N LEU A 402 -16.19 8.57 13.14
CA LEU A 402 -16.66 7.18 13.23
C LEU A 402 -16.64 6.63 14.66
N THR A 403 -15.86 7.21 15.57
CA THR A 403 -15.89 6.90 17.00
C THR A 403 -16.82 7.81 17.82
N GLY A 404 -17.58 8.69 17.16
CA GLY A 404 -18.47 9.64 17.84
C GLY A 404 -17.77 10.73 18.66
N SER A 405 -16.43 10.88 18.51
CA SER A 405 -15.64 11.85 19.27
C SER A 405 -15.82 13.30 18.77
N ALA A 406 -16.23 13.47 17.52
CA ALA A 406 -16.53 14.77 16.92
C ALA A 406 -17.67 14.68 15.90
N ALA A 407 -18.46 15.75 15.79
CA ALA A 407 -19.44 15.85 14.72
C ALA A 407 -18.73 16.06 13.36
N PRO A 408 -19.29 15.52 12.25
CA PRO A 408 -18.68 15.58 10.91
C PRO A 408 -18.21 16.99 10.50
N SER A 409 -19.05 18.01 10.70
CA SER A 409 -18.71 19.40 10.36
C SER A 409 -17.59 20.00 11.23
N ALA A 410 -17.44 19.55 12.47
CA ALA A 410 -16.36 20.03 13.36
C ALA A 410 -15.03 19.35 13.00
N ALA A 411 -15.04 18.03 12.79
CA ALA A 411 -13.87 17.28 12.36
C ALA A 411 -13.35 17.77 11.00
N ALA A 412 -14.25 17.99 10.04
CA ALA A 412 -13.90 18.49 8.71
C ALA A 412 -13.25 19.88 8.76
N ARG A 413 -13.77 20.82 9.53
CA ARG A 413 -13.16 22.15 9.70
C ARG A 413 -11.77 22.07 10.35
N THR A 414 -11.60 21.21 11.34
CA THR A 414 -10.29 21.03 12.00
C THR A 414 -9.26 20.45 11.03
N ALA A 415 -9.66 19.46 10.24
CA ALA A 415 -8.80 18.83 9.23
C ALA A 415 -8.48 19.82 8.10
N ALA A 416 -9.47 20.59 7.62
CA ALA A 416 -9.26 21.56 6.54
C ALA A 416 -8.14 22.53 6.85
N GLY A 417 -8.07 23.09 8.07
CA GLY A 417 -6.97 23.99 8.45
C GLY A 417 -5.59 23.33 8.35
N LYS A 418 -5.47 22.06 8.74
CA LYS A 418 -4.20 21.32 8.62
C LYS A 418 -3.88 20.98 7.15
N ILE A 419 -4.91 20.67 6.37
CA ILE A 419 -4.81 20.35 4.93
C ILE A 419 -4.33 21.58 4.17
N ASP A 420 -4.92 22.74 4.43
CA ASP A 420 -4.54 24.03 3.82
C ASP A 420 -3.06 24.34 4.06
N GLU A 421 -2.62 24.25 5.34
CA GLU A 421 -1.22 24.43 5.72
C GLU A 421 -0.27 23.44 5.01
N ALA A 422 -0.71 22.22 4.79
CA ALA A 422 0.09 21.20 4.12
C ALA A 422 0.13 21.40 2.59
N LEU A 423 -0.95 21.88 1.99
CA LEU A 423 -1.03 22.22 0.56
C LEU A 423 -0.15 23.43 0.19
N GLU A 424 0.10 24.35 1.14
CA GLU A 424 0.99 25.50 0.93
C GLU A 424 2.49 25.11 0.83
N ARG A 425 2.86 23.92 1.26
CA ARG A 425 4.24 23.39 1.22
C ARG A 425 4.62 22.77 -0.14
N ARG A 426 4.14 23.35 -1.22
CA ARG A 426 4.43 22.93 -2.61
C ARG A 426 5.80 23.34 -3.08
#